data_56abb1eb4881bc3d15110904df877559
#
_entry.id   56abb1eb4881bc3d15110904df877559
#
_cell.length_a   1.000
_cell.length_b   1.000
_cell.length_c   1.000
_cell.angle_alpha   90.00
_cell.angle_beta   90.00
_cell.angle_gamma   90.00
#
_symmetry.space_group_name_H-M   'P 1'
#
loop_
_entity.id
_entity.type
_entity.pdbx_description
1 polymer ?
#
loop_
_entity_poly.entity_id
_entity_poly.type
_entity_poly.pdbx_seq_one_letter_code
_entity_poly.pdbx_strand_id
1 'polypeptide(L)'
;MKTHKSLSTLLVVAFALAPQLLNTSPRALAASGGTYSARLISPTIGQVLHPGQQVRIQWKDSLPNVRYVAWCEMEVWLSLDGGRTFTMCITPILAPKTTYFDWTVPNAPTNAAVLDVRFGCDGWYPESYSPQAASTFVIAQN
;
A
#
# COMPACT_ATOMS: atom_id res chain seq x y z
N MET A 1 46.49 61.44 35.78
CA MET A 1 46.07 61.28 34.36
C MET A 1 46.06 59.80 34.06
N LYS A 2 44.89 59.19 34.04
CA LYS A 2 44.71 57.74 33.66
C LYS A 2 43.92 57.69 32.36
N THR A 3 44.59 57.26 31.30
CA THR A 3 44.00 57.05 29.99
C THR A 3 43.33 55.68 29.91
N HIS A 4 42.01 55.67 29.73
CA HIS A 4 41.25 54.45 29.46
C HIS A 4 41.31 54.15 27.96
N LYS A 5 41.87 53.01 27.59
CA LYS A 5 41.78 52.46 26.22
C LYS A 5 40.50 51.63 26.14
N SER A 6 39.58 52.11 25.31
CA SER A 6 38.38 51.37 24.92
C SER A 6 38.74 50.28 23.90
N LEU A 7 38.43 49.04 24.25
CA LEU A 7 38.59 47.87 23.36
C LEU A 7 37.25 47.61 22.66
N SER A 8 37.15 47.95 21.39
CA SER A 8 35.99 47.66 20.57
C SER A 8 36.06 46.19 20.12
N THR A 9 35.19 45.36 20.64
CA THR A 9 35.04 43.97 20.20
C THR A 9 34.19 43.92 18.96
N LEU A 10 34.80 43.58 17.83
CA LEU A 10 34.10 43.36 16.54
C LEU A 10 33.45 41.96 16.56
N LEU A 11 32.10 41.93 16.58
CA LEU A 11 31.34 40.69 16.54
C LEU A 11 31.16 40.29 15.05
N VAL A 12 31.93 39.30 14.60
CA VAL A 12 31.79 38.75 13.24
C VAL A 12 30.65 37.69 13.29
N VAL A 13 29.49 38.04 12.77
CA VAL A 13 28.38 37.11 12.57
C VAL A 13 28.65 36.32 11.28
N ALA A 14 29.09 35.08 11.41
CA ALA A 14 29.21 34.16 10.29
C ALA A 14 27.82 33.60 9.93
N PHE A 15 27.27 34.06 8.82
CA PHE A 15 26.10 33.47 8.18
C PHE A 15 26.51 32.15 7.52
N ALA A 16 26.17 31.02 8.15
CA ALA A 16 26.29 29.71 7.53
C ALA A 16 25.15 29.54 6.51
N LEU A 17 25.46 29.65 5.21
CA LEU A 17 24.56 29.19 4.16
C LEU A 17 24.53 27.65 4.17
N ALA A 18 23.48 27.07 4.73
CA ALA A 18 23.21 25.65 4.55
C ALA A 18 22.71 25.41 3.11
N PRO A 19 23.30 24.46 2.37
CA PRO A 19 22.75 24.09 1.07
C PRO A 19 21.41 23.39 1.28
N GLN A 20 20.33 24.00 0.81
CA GLN A 20 19.02 23.37 0.72
C GLN A 20 19.12 22.28 -0.36
N LEU A 21 19.25 21.02 0.08
CA LEU A 21 19.06 19.86 -0.79
C LEU A 21 17.59 19.87 -1.22
N LEU A 22 17.36 20.32 -2.46
CA LEU A 22 16.06 20.16 -3.12
C LEU A 22 15.79 18.67 -3.25
N ASN A 23 15.04 18.13 -2.31
CA ASN A 23 14.42 16.81 -2.45
C ASN A 23 13.40 16.89 -3.59
N THR A 24 13.85 16.72 -4.81
CA THR A 24 12.99 16.43 -5.95
C THR A 24 12.55 14.97 -5.80
N SER A 25 11.48 14.73 -5.04
CA SER A 25 10.77 13.47 -5.12
C SER A 25 10.40 13.23 -6.58
N PRO A 26 10.68 12.05 -7.15
CA PRO A 26 10.22 11.74 -8.49
C PRO A 26 8.71 11.86 -8.50
N ARG A 27 8.21 12.88 -9.18
CA ARG A 27 6.78 13.06 -9.39
C ARG A 27 6.34 11.91 -10.29
N ALA A 28 5.69 10.89 -9.69
CA ALA A 28 5.06 9.85 -10.47
C ALA A 28 4.18 10.53 -11.50
N LEU A 29 4.45 10.26 -12.77
CA LEU A 29 3.58 10.69 -13.87
C LEU A 29 2.21 10.09 -13.57
N ALA A 30 1.28 10.93 -13.12
CA ALA A 30 -0.11 10.54 -13.01
C ALA A 30 -0.58 10.19 -14.42
N ALA A 31 -0.72 8.89 -14.70
CA ALA A 31 -1.36 8.45 -15.90
C ALA A 31 -2.76 9.08 -15.95
N SER A 32 -3.10 9.72 -17.05
CA SER A 32 -4.37 10.44 -17.28
C SER A 32 -5.57 9.51 -17.51
N GLY A 33 -5.58 8.34 -16.88
CA GLY A 33 -6.71 7.43 -16.78
C GLY A 33 -6.93 7.14 -15.30
N GLY A 34 -8.12 7.26 -14.78
CA GLY A 34 -8.49 7.13 -13.37
C GLY A 34 -7.60 6.23 -12.52
N THR A 35 -7.63 6.44 -11.24
CA THR A 35 -6.84 5.62 -10.29
C THR A 35 -7.54 4.30 -10.03
N TYR A 36 -6.75 3.21 -9.94
CA TYR A 36 -7.24 1.93 -9.47
C TYR A 36 -7.72 2.02 -8.02
N SER A 37 -8.83 1.34 -7.72
CA SER A 37 -9.25 1.10 -6.34
C SER A 37 -10.07 -0.18 -6.25
N ALA A 38 -10.01 -0.87 -5.12
CA ALA A 38 -10.86 -2.01 -4.82
C ALA A 38 -11.51 -1.84 -3.43
N ARG A 39 -12.67 -2.46 -3.25
CA ARG A 39 -13.38 -2.55 -1.98
C ARG A 39 -13.81 -3.99 -1.74
N LEU A 40 -13.34 -4.55 -0.63
CA LEU A 40 -13.68 -5.91 -0.22
C LEU A 40 -15.17 -6.02 0.13
N ILE A 41 -15.79 -7.12 -0.31
CA ILE A 41 -17.16 -7.51 0.01
C ILE A 41 -17.13 -8.68 0.99
N SER A 42 -16.22 -9.63 0.76
CA SER A 42 -16.00 -10.83 1.61
C SER A 42 -14.48 -11.15 1.64
N PRO A 43 -13.92 -11.51 2.80
CA PRO A 43 -14.55 -11.57 4.13
C PRO A 43 -14.96 -10.19 4.66
N THR A 44 -15.95 -10.18 5.57
CA THR A 44 -16.43 -8.96 6.21
C THR A 44 -15.58 -8.61 7.45
N ILE A 45 -15.66 -7.34 7.88
CA ILE A 45 -14.99 -6.91 9.12
C ILE A 45 -15.37 -7.79 10.31
N GLY A 46 -14.35 -8.20 11.06
CA GLY A 46 -14.51 -9.05 12.25
C GLY A 46 -14.91 -10.49 11.97
N GLN A 47 -15.09 -10.90 10.72
CA GLN A 47 -15.41 -12.29 10.39
C GLN A 47 -14.31 -13.22 10.90
N VAL A 48 -14.70 -14.35 11.52
CA VAL A 48 -13.77 -15.39 11.97
C VAL A 48 -13.74 -16.49 10.92
N LEU A 49 -12.56 -16.78 10.41
CA LEU A 49 -12.29 -17.86 9.47
C LEU A 49 -11.44 -18.93 10.15
N HIS A 50 -11.62 -20.18 9.74
CA HIS A 50 -10.88 -21.30 10.31
C HIS A 50 -9.91 -21.89 9.30
N PRO A 51 -8.70 -22.31 9.71
CA PRO A 51 -7.74 -23.00 8.85
C PRO A 51 -8.38 -24.16 8.09
N GLY A 52 -8.11 -24.27 6.79
CA GLY A 52 -8.69 -25.26 5.89
C GLY A 52 -10.10 -24.95 5.38
N GLN A 53 -10.76 -23.92 5.91
CA GLN A 53 -12.06 -23.49 5.44
C GLN A 53 -11.96 -22.97 3.99
N GLN A 54 -12.92 -23.35 3.14
CA GLN A 54 -13.10 -22.76 1.82
C GLN A 54 -13.92 -21.47 1.95
N VAL A 55 -13.39 -20.36 1.47
CA VAL A 55 -14.02 -19.04 1.56
C VAL A 55 -13.94 -18.34 0.20
N ARG A 56 -15.04 -17.74 -0.22
CA ARG A 56 -14.99 -16.83 -1.36
C ARG A 56 -14.53 -15.45 -0.92
N ILE A 57 -13.33 -15.06 -1.38
CA ILE A 57 -12.92 -13.66 -1.35
C ILE A 57 -13.63 -12.96 -2.50
N GLN A 58 -14.28 -11.84 -2.21
CA GLN A 58 -15.03 -11.09 -3.22
C GLN A 58 -14.80 -9.59 -3.03
N TRP A 59 -14.63 -8.90 -4.14
CA TRP A 59 -14.43 -7.44 -4.14
C TRP A 59 -15.18 -6.78 -5.29
N LYS A 60 -15.30 -5.47 -5.20
CA LYS A 60 -15.70 -4.58 -6.29
C LYS A 60 -14.55 -3.63 -6.56
N ASP A 61 -14.20 -3.45 -7.79
CA ASP A 61 -13.12 -2.58 -8.20
C ASP A 61 -13.58 -1.47 -9.15
N SER A 62 -12.70 -0.48 -9.30
CA SER A 62 -12.73 0.53 -10.32
C SER A 62 -11.40 0.48 -11.05
N LEU A 63 -11.42 0.00 -12.29
CA LEU A 63 -10.22 -0.11 -13.10
C LEU A 63 -9.89 1.22 -13.77
N PRO A 64 -8.60 1.56 -13.90
CA PRO A 64 -8.18 2.70 -14.69
C PRO A 64 -8.50 2.49 -16.17
N ASN A 65 -8.67 3.58 -16.93
CA ASN A 65 -8.83 3.50 -18.37
C ASN A 65 -7.48 3.20 -19.03
N VAL A 66 -7.16 1.92 -19.16
CA VAL A 66 -5.93 1.43 -19.79
C VAL A 66 -6.22 0.91 -21.21
N ARG A 67 -5.29 1.19 -22.13
CA ARG A 67 -5.46 0.86 -23.55
C ARG A 67 -5.60 -0.65 -23.82
N TYR A 68 -4.88 -1.48 -23.06
CA TYR A 68 -4.81 -2.93 -23.26
C TYR A 68 -5.07 -3.67 -21.94
N VAL A 69 -6.31 -3.60 -21.45
CA VAL A 69 -6.69 -4.26 -20.20
C VAL A 69 -6.40 -5.78 -20.18
N ALA A 70 -6.39 -6.43 -21.35
CA ALA A 70 -6.06 -7.86 -21.44
C ALA A 70 -4.59 -8.19 -21.07
N TRP A 71 -3.71 -7.21 -20.98
CA TRP A 71 -2.31 -7.35 -20.57
C TRP A 71 -2.09 -6.95 -19.12
N CYS A 72 -3.19 -6.78 -18.41
CA CYS A 72 -3.19 -6.45 -17.00
C CYS A 72 -3.53 -7.70 -16.19
N GLU A 73 -3.17 -7.66 -14.95
CA GLU A 73 -3.36 -8.74 -14.00
C GLU A 73 -3.83 -8.22 -12.65
N MET A 74 -4.41 -9.12 -11.88
CA MET A 74 -4.78 -8.87 -10.50
C MET A 74 -4.22 -9.98 -9.61
N GLU A 75 -3.86 -9.60 -8.40
CA GLU A 75 -3.44 -10.50 -7.33
C GLU A 75 -4.09 -10.08 -6.02
N VAL A 76 -4.25 -11.03 -5.11
CA VAL A 76 -4.67 -10.74 -3.74
C VAL A 76 -3.57 -11.19 -2.79
N TRP A 77 -3.16 -10.28 -1.93
CA TRP A 77 -2.13 -10.49 -0.94
C TRP A 77 -2.71 -10.43 0.46
N LEU A 78 -2.18 -11.28 1.36
CA LEU A 78 -2.58 -11.36 2.76
C LEU A 78 -1.50 -10.76 3.65
N SER A 79 -1.95 -9.90 4.55
CA SER A 79 -1.23 -9.43 5.73
C SER A 79 -1.77 -10.11 6.97
N LEU A 80 -0.88 -10.49 7.89
CA LEU A 80 -1.21 -11.05 9.19
C LEU A 80 -1.01 -10.04 10.35
N ASP A 81 -0.57 -8.82 10.04
CA ASP A 81 -0.15 -7.81 11.00
C ASP A 81 -0.90 -6.47 10.89
N GLY A 82 -2.14 -6.51 10.43
CA GLY A 82 -2.99 -5.33 10.31
C GLY A 82 -2.70 -4.47 9.07
N GLY A 83 -2.10 -5.06 8.02
CA GLY A 83 -1.78 -4.35 6.80
C GLY A 83 -0.43 -3.62 6.82
N ARG A 84 0.45 -3.90 7.80
CA ARG A 84 1.80 -3.33 7.85
C ARG A 84 2.73 -3.99 6.84
N THR A 85 2.60 -5.31 6.69
CA THR A 85 3.33 -6.08 5.69
C THR A 85 2.40 -7.04 4.96
N PHE A 86 2.62 -7.23 3.65
CA PHE A 86 1.90 -8.17 2.81
C PHE A 86 2.90 -9.19 2.28
N THR A 87 2.92 -10.37 2.88
CA THR A 87 3.96 -11.39 2.64
C THR A 87 3.47 -12.63 1.91
N MET A 88 2.15 -12.79 1.79
CA MET A 88 1.55 -13.98 1.17
C MET A 88 0.67 -13.59 -0.01
N CYS A 89 1.11 -13.89 -1.23
CA CYS A 89 0.22 -13.90 -2.38
C CYS A 89 -0.69 -15.12 -2.29
N ILE A 90 -2.00 -14.92 -2.21
CA ILE A 90 -2.97 -16.00 -1.97
C ILE A 90 -3.77 -16.39 -3.21
N THR A 91 -3.47 -15.74 -4.34
CA THR A 91 -4.07 -16.07 -5.63
C THR A 91 -2.98 -16.38 -6.66
N PRO A 92 -3.27 -17.16 -7.71
CA PRO A 92 -2.51 -17.07 -8.94
C PRO A 92 -2.71 -15.69 -9.58
N ILE A 93 -2.04 -15.41 -10.68
CA ILE A 93 -2.33 -14.28 -11.54
C ILE A 93 -3.78 -14.41 -12.05
N LEU A 94 -4.60 -13.40 -11.74
CA LEU A 94 -6.01 -13.35 -12.12
C LEU A 94 -6.20 -12.41 -13.32
N ALA A 95 -7.21 -12.73 -14.14
CA ALA A 95 -7.62 -11.82 -15.20
C ALA A 95 -8.12 -10.48 -14.62
N PRO A 96 -7.89 -9.34 -15.31
CA PRO A 96 -8.11 -7.98 -14.78
C PRO A 96 -9.57 -7.62 -14.47
N LYS A 97 -10.52 -8.46 -14.88
CA LYS A 97 -11.96 -8.28 -14.58
C LYS A 97 -12.48 -9.30 -13.57
N THR A 98 -11.60 -10.05 -12.94
CA THR A 98 -11.97 -10.99 -11.88
C THR A 98 -12.37 -10.22 -10.63
N THR A 99 -13.49 -10.58 -10.02
CA THR A 99 -14.03 -9.92 -8.83
C THR A 99 -14.20 -10.86 -7.65
N TYR A 100 -13.75 -12.11 -7.77
CA TYR A 100 -13.75 -13.08 -6.68
C TYR A 100 -12.69 -14.16 -6.89
N PHE A 101 -12.34 -14.83 -5.80
CA PHE A 101 -11.47 -16.01 -5.78
C PHE A 101 -11.90 -16.94 -4.64
N ASP A 102 -12.00 -18.22 -4.92
CA ASP A 102 -12.29 -19.23 -3.89
C ASP A 102 -10.97 -19.69 -3.25
N TRP A 103 -10.81 -19.37 -1.98
CA TRP A 103 -9.58 -19.46 -1.21
C TRP A 103 -9.67 -20.47 -0.08
N THR A 104 -8.61 -21.24 0.13
CA THR A 104 -8.46 -22.08 1.32
C THR A 104 -7.69 -21.30 2.38
N VAL A 105 -8.31 -21.09 3.53
CA VAL A 105 -7.71 -20.35 4.65
C VAL A 105 -6.47 -21.08 5.16
N PRO A 106 -5.30 -20.42 5.22
CA PRO A 106 -4.08 -21.05 5.72
C PRO A 106 -4.12 -21.24 7.24
N ASN A 107 -3.29 -22.14 7.75
CA ASN A 107 -3.02 -22.25 9.18
C ASN A 107 -2.03 -21.16 9.62
N ALA A 108 -2.52 -19.92 9.67
CA ALA A 108 -1.75 -18.73 10.03
C ALA A 108 -2.59 -17.83 10.96
N PRO A 109 -2.73 -18.21 12.24
CA PRO A 109 -3.62 -17.51 13.18
C PRO A 109 -3.25 -16.03 13.34
N THR A 110 -4.28 -15.17 13.28
CA THR A 110 -4.13 -13.73 13.53
C THR A 110 -5.48 -13.09 13.83
N ASN A 111 -5.48 -12.07 14.67
CA ASN A 111 -6.64 -11.19 14.90
C ASN A 111 -6.67 -9.97 13.98
N ALA A 112 -5.71 -9.85 13.08
CA ALA A 112 -5.48 -8.66 12.28
C ALA A 112 -5.18 -9.00 10.80
N ALA A 113 -5.92 -9.97 10.23
CA ALA A 113 -5.80 -10.29 8.82
C ALA A 113 -6.34 -9.14 7.95
N VAL A 114 -5.58 -8.74 6.95
CA VAL A 114 -5.97 -7.72 5.97
C VAL A 114 -5.63 -8.24 4.58
N LEU A 115 -6.52 -8.03 3.62
CA LEU A 115 -6.26 -8.31 2.22
C LEU A 115 -5.86 -7.03 1.47
N ASP A 116 -4.99 -7.18 0.49
CA ASP A 116 -4.63 -6.15 -0.48
C ASP A 116 -4.97 -6.69 -1.87
N VAL A 117 -5.89 -6.03 -2.56
CA VAL A 117 -6.25 -6.38 -3.94
C VAL A 117 -5.42 -5.49 -4.85
N ARG A 118 -4.56 -6.10 -5.65
CA ARG A 118 -3.60 -5.40 -6.50
C ARG A 118 -3.98 -5.50 -7.96
N PHE A 119 -3.60 -4.48 -8.72
CA PHE A 119 -3.81 -4.40 -10.14
C PHE A 119 -2.59 -3.78 -10.82
N GLY A 120 -2.14 -4.35 -11.91
CA GLY A 120 -1.04 -3.82 -12.71
C GLY A 120 -1.11 -4.26 -14.15
N CYS A 121 -0.40 -3.56 -15.03
CA CYS A 121 -0.26 -3.93 -16.44
C CYS A 121 1.20 -3.78 -16.84
N ASP A 122 1.78 -4.85 -17.35
CA ASP A 122 3.19 -4.86 -17.76
C ASP A 122 3.49 -3.72 -18.75
N GLY A 123 4.47 -2.89 -18.39
CA GLY A 123 4.95 -1.76 -19.20
C GLY A 123 3.98 -0.59 -19.40
N TRP A 124 2.73 -0.64 -18.88
CA TRP A 124 1.70 0.37 -19.17
C TRP A 124 1.09 1.04 -17.94
N TYR A 125 0.86 0.27 -16.89
CA TYR A 125 0.28 0.78 -15.66
C TYR A 125 0.98 0.11 -14.47
N PRO A 126 1.60 0.89 -13.59
CA PRO A 126 2.36 0.33 -12.48
C PRO A 126 1.46 -0.47 -11.54
N GLU A 127 2.03 -1.46 -10.87
CA GLU A 127 1.32 -2.18 -9.82
C GLU A 127 0.74 -1.19 -8.81
N SER A 128 -0.55 -1.30 -8.60
CA SER A 128 -1.33 -0.45 -7.73
C SER A 128 -1.96 -1.26 -6.62
N TYR A 129 -1.87 -0.73 -5.42
CA TYR A 129 -2.25 -1.38 -4.17
C TYR A 129 -3.59 -0.85 -3.68
N SER A 130 -4.42 -1.74 -3.15
CA SER A 130 -5.69 -1.38 -2.51
C SER A 130 -5.86 -2.20 -1.22
N PRO A 131 -5.08 -1.89 -0.16
CA PRO A 131 -5.18 -2.58 1.12
C PRO A 131 -6.53 -2.31 1.79
N GLN A 132 -7.18 -3.39 2.23
CA GLN A 132 -8.54 -3.37 2.77
C GLN A 132 -8.54 -3.27 4.31
N ALA A 133 -7.79 -2.33 4.86
CA ALA A 133 -7.61 -2.17 6.31
C ALA A 133 -8.92 -1.95 7.09
N ALA A 134 -9.94 -1.38 6.45
CA ALA A 134 -11.28 -1.24 7.02
C ALA A 134 -12.05 -2.58 7.13
N SER A 135 -11.58 -3.66 6.51
CA SER A 135 -12.19 -4.98 6.49
C SER A 135 -11.30 -6.03 7.15
N THR A 136 -10.68 -5.68 8.28
CA THR A 136 -9.87 -6.58 9.07
C THR A 136 -10.72 -7.75 9.58
N PHE A 137 -10.20 -8.97 9.44
CA PHE A 137 -10.86 -10.22 9.88
C PHE A 137 -9.91 -11.09 10.72
N VAL A 138 -10.41 -12.20 11.23
CA VAL A 138 -9.68 -13.10 12.11
C VAL A 138 -9.44 -14.43 11.41
N ILE A 139 -8.23 -14.96 11.50
CA ILE A 139 -7.93 -16.37 11.23
C ILE A 139 -7.75 -17.05 12.60
N ALA A 140 -8.67 -17.96 12.94
CA ALA A 140 -8.67 -18.63 14.23
C ALA A 140 -7.46 -19.55 14.38
N GLN A 141 -7.09 -19.80 15.63
CA GLN A 141 -6.18 -20.88 15.96
C GLN A 141 -6.92 -22.22 15.89
N ASN A 142 -6.25 -23.27 15.40
CA ASN A 142 -6.76 -24.65 15.46
C ASN A 142 -6.73 -25.19 16.89
#